data_d1217a96fedb75e87b30ccc9db0faac1
#
_entry.id   d1217a96fedb75e87b30ccc9db0faac1
#
_cell.length_a   1.000
_cell.length_b   1.000
_cell.length_c   1.000
_cell.angle_alpha   90.00
_cell.angle_beta   90.00
_cell.angle_gamma   90.00
#
_symmetry.space_group_name_H-M   'P 1'
#
loop_
_entity.id
_entity.type
_entity.pdbx_description
1 polymer ?
#
loop_
_entity_poly.entity_id
_entity_poly.type
_entity_poly.pdbx_seq_one_letter_code
_entity_poly.pdbx_strand_id
1 'polypeptide(L)'
;MKNLKKVLALVLAVVMIMGTVAVASAKDYADIKADSDYAEAIDVLSNLNILDGFKTGETYNFQPDGYFTRAQAAKIVAIVHNAATNGRIQSDIADLYSNAQNPFVDCNNSWALPFINYCRITGLADGMTKTTYAPERRLTGVQWLKLMLTTLNFDTAKEGYTGTGWDINVLNRANELGLLAGLPTGWKAIENIKRGEAAQILYNALTTSLVEYGQNIKGYNPTVAAGNFLTKAFVANESVVSTGVLLAAKMGVGITRTTDAFRRPGYKWSHGTWSKFYMDAPVNSYTTAVTACSILKNDIGIGETSKTPVALNGYYKADTTKGTTASKLKVDGKFVANTALNYFAVDGFKFTDVTLVHDRNKACQNIGGTKWTNAQFGGQGDLTQVFKTEDGYVITVIHTFLAEVKSVTKNNKYSHATPESATVSYTHL
;
A
#
# COMPACT_ATOMS: atom_id res chain seq x y z
N MET A 1 -23.61 -24.93 22.07
CA MET A 1 -22.83 -25.57 21.00
C MET A 1 -23.17 -25.07 19.59
N LYS A 2 -24.43 -24.78 19.21
CA LYS A 2 -24.78 -24.22 17.87
C LYS A 2 -24.14 -22.85 17.56
N ASN A 3 -24.02 -21.96 18.54
CA ASN A 3 -23.45 -20.63 18.34
C ASN A 3 -21.92 -20.64 18.23
N LEU A 4 -21.24 -21.55 18.94
CA LEU A 4 -19.80 -21.72 18.86
C LEU A 4 -19.35 -22.21 17.47
N LYS A 5 -20.14 -23.13 16.87
CA LYS A 5 -19.89 -23.60 15.50
C LYS A 5 -20.10 -22.53 14.46
N LYS A 6 -21.06 -21.59 14.63
CA LYS A 6 -21.30 -20.45 13.76
C LYS A 6 -20.17 -19.42 13.86
N VAL A 7 -19.70 -19.13 15.08
CA VAL A 7 -18.57 -18.22 15.30
C VAL A 7 -17.28 -18.81 14.73
N LEU A 8 -17.04 -20.11 14.92
CA LEU A 8 -15.87 -20.79 14.36
C LEU A 8 -15.92 -20.84 12.84
N ALA A 9 -17.11 -21.07 12.25
CA ALA A 9 -17.30 -21.03 10.79
C ALA A 9 -17.08 -19.61 10.23
N LEU A 10 -17.54 -18.57 10.93
CA LEU A 10 -17.32 -17.19 10.54
C LEU A 10 -15.83 -16.82 10.59
N VAL A 11 -15.13 -17.20 11.65
CA VAL A 11 -13.68 -17.00 11.77
C VAL A 11 -12.93 -17.77 10.69
N LEU A 12 -13.32 -19.02 10.38
CA LEU A 12 -12.71 -19.79 9.29
C LEU A 12 -13.01 -19.20 7.92
N ALA A 13 -14.23 -18.70 7.67
CA ALA A 13 -14.60 -18.04 6.42
C ALA A 13 -13.82 -16.74 6.23
N VAL A 14 -13.67 -15.93 7.28
CA VAL A 14 -12.84 -14.70 7.26
C VAL A 14 -11.37 -15.06 7.02
N VAL A 15 -10.84 -16.11 7.65
CA VAL A 15 -9.48 -16.61 7.42
C VAL A 15 -9.30 -17.14 5.99
N MET A 16 -10.30 -17.86 5.43
CA MET A 16 -10.23 -18.32 4.03
C MET A 16 -10.37 -17.17 3.01
N ILE A 17 -11.16 -16.15 3.30
CA ILE A 17 -11.25 -14.96 2.43
C ILE A 17 -9.96 -14.14 2.47
N MET A 18 -9.21 -14.17 3.57
CA MET A 18 -7.87 -13.57 3.66
C MET A 18 -6.77 -14.49 3.10
N GLY A 19 -7.05 -15.77 2.88
CA GLY A 19 -6.05 -16.81 2.62
C GLY A 19 -5.86 -17.27 1.17
N THR A 20 -6.55 -16.77 0.18
CA THR A 20 -6.45 -17.29 -1.19
C THR A 20 -5.83 -16.36 -2.20
N VAL A 21 -4.55 -16.16 -2.11
CA VAL A 21 -3.62 -16.27 -3.25
C VAL A 21 -2.24 -16.64 -2.68
N ALA A 22 -2.03 -17.90 -2.37
CA ALA A 22 -0.68 -18.41 -2.17
C ALA A 22 -0.03 -18.57 -3.56
N VAL A 23 0.69 -17.57 -4.00
CA VAL A 23 1.62 -17.70 -5.12
C VAL A 23 3.02 -17.51 -4.57
N ALA A 24 3.81 -18.58 -4.70
CA ALA A 24 5.26 -18.67 -4.55
C ALA A 24 5.86 -17.94 -3.33
N SER A 25 6.10 -18.72 -2.27
CA SER A 25 7.03 -18.51 -1.16
C SER A 25 7.37 -17.05 -0.81
N ALA A 26 6.40 -16.31 -0.30
CA ALA A 26 6.70 -15.28 0.67
C ALA A 26 7.50 -15.97 1.79
N LYS A 27 8.60 -15.39 2.25
CA LYS A 27 9.27 -15.87 3.46
C LYS A 27 8.30 -15.62 4.61
N ASP A 28 7.59 -16.67 5.05
CA ASP A 28 6.71 -16.56 6.21
C ASP A 28 7.58 -16.30 7.45
N TYR A 29 7.40 -15.14 8.04
CA TYR A 29 8.04 -14.79 9.30
C TYR A 29 7.15 -15.20 10.46
N ALA A 30 7.67 -16.00 11.38
CA ALA A 30 6.90 -16.53 12.51
C ALA A 30 6.41 -15.41 13.47
N ASP A 31 7.07 -14.28 13.46
CA ASP A 31 6.78 -13.11 14.30
C ASP A 31 5.96 -12.02 13.58
N ILE A 32 5.55 -12.24 12.31
CA ILE A 32 4.69 -11.32 11.56
C ILE A 32 3.37 -12.00 11.24
N LYS A 33 2.27 -11.47 11.78
CA LYS A 33 0.92 -11.87 11.44
C LYS A 33 0.33 -10.94 10.39
N ALA A 34 -0.76 -11.36 9.74
CA ALA A 34 -1.42 -10.55 8.72
C ALA A 34 -1.97 -9.20 9.23
N ASP A 35 -2.26 -9.12 10.52
CA ASP A 35 -2.73 -7.93 11.22
C ASP A 35 -1.62 -7.17 11.96
N SER A 36 -0.36 -7.61 11.82
CA SER A 36 0.79 -6.92 12.42
C SER A 36 1.01 -5.56 11.75
N ASP A 37 1.44 -4.59 12.53
CA ASP A 37 1.97 -3.35 12.00
C ASP A 37 3.06 -3.66 10.96
N TYR A 38 3.08 -2.91 9.86
CA TYR A 38 4.07 -3.05 8.78
C TYR A 38 4.06 -4.39 8.02
N ALA A 39 3.05 -5.28 8.23
CA ALA A 39 3.02 -6.61 7.61
C ALA A 39 3.12 -6.52 6.08
N GLU A 40 2.39 -5.60 5.45
CA GLU A 40 2.42 -5.39 4.02
C GLU A 40 3.79 -4.89 3.54
N ALA A 41 4.36 -3.89 4.20
CA ALA A 41 5.68 -3.35 3.86
C ALA A 41 6.76 -4.43 3.95
N ILE A 42 6.74 -5.24 5.02
CA ILE A 42 7.67 -6.34 5.23
C ILE A 42 7.50 -7.40 4.15
N ASP A 43 6.27 -7.77 3.82
CA ASP A 43 5.97 -8.78 2.80
C ASP A 43 6.45 -8.34 1.41
N VAL A 44 6.13 -7.13 0.98
CA VAL A 44 6.58 -6.58 -0.30
C VAL A 44 8.10 -6.54 -0.38
N LEU A 45 8.78 -5.97 0.63
CA LEU A 45 10.22 -5.80 0.62
C LEU A 45 10.98 -7.12 0.67
N SER A 46 10.42 -8.13 1.34
CA SER A 46 10.99 -9.48 1.40
C SER A 46 10.84 -10.23 0.08
N ASN A 47 9.68 -10.11 -0.58
CA ASN A 47 9.46 -10.71 -1.90
C ASN A 47 10.31 -10.05 -2.99
N LEU A 48 10.66 -8.78 -2.82
CA LEU A 48 11.62 -8.07 -3.68
C LEU A 48 13.08 -8.39 -3.32
N ASN A 49 13.36 -9.22 -2.32
CA ASN A 49 14.70 -9.52 -1.81
C ASN A 49 15.50 -8.26 -1.40
N ILE A 50 14.82 -7.21 -0.99
CA ILE A 50 15.43 -5.97 -0.49
C ILE A 50 15.72 -6.09 1.01
N LEU A 51 14.79 -6.68 1.75
CA LEU A 51 14.84 -6.85 3.19
C LEU A 51 14.64 -8.31 3.57
N ASP A 52 15.52 -8.83 4.41
CA ASP A 52 15.45 -10.20 4.90
C ASP A 52 15.30 -10.24 6.42
N GLY A 53 14.65 -11.29 6.92
CA GLY A 53 14.68 -11.67 8.33
C GLY A 53 15.89 -12.53 8.69
N PHE A 54 15.85 -13.05 9.90
CA PHE A 54 16.88 -13.91 10.47
C PHE A 54 16.38 -15.34 10.55
N LYS A 55 17.16 -16.28 10.07
CA LYS A 55 16.86 -17.70 10.22
C LYS A 55 17.37 -18.20 11.58
N THR A 56 16.47 -18.82 12.36
CA THR A 56 16.80 -19.47 13.64
C THR A 56 16.22 -20.89 13.62
N GLY A 57 17.06 -21.89 13.44
CA GLY A 57 16.61 -23.25 13.19
C GLY A 57 15.83 -23.35 11.87
N GLU A 58 14.60 -23.84 11.93
CA GLU A 58 13.71 -23.96 10.76
C GLU A 58 12.82 -22.72 10.53
N THR A 59 12.82 -21.75 11.45
CA THR A 59 11.96 -20.57 11.39
C THR A 59 12.71 -19.33 10.92
N TYR A 60 12.00 -18.48 10.20
CA TYR A 60 12.42 -17.12 9.89
C TYR A 60 11.68 -16.13 10.79
N ASN A 61 12.42 -15.16 11.34
CA ASN A 61 11.87 -14.06 12.13
C ASN A 61 12.31 -12.73 11.52
N PHE A 62 11.42 -11.78 11.39
CA PHE A 62 11.76 -10.46 10.88
C PHE A 62 12.35 -9.57 11.96
N GLN A 63 11.87 -9.72 13.18
CA GLN A 63 12.22 -8.91 14.35
C GLN A 63 11.85 -7.43 14.16
N PRO A 64 10.56 -7.09 13.97
CA PRO A 64 10.12 -5.73 13.65
C PRO A 64 10.49 -4.71 14.73
N ASP A 65 10.53 -5.13 16.01
CA ASP A 65 10.93 -4.31 17.15
C ASP A 65 12.45 -4.23 17.38
N GLY A 66 13.24 -5.01 16.63
CA GLY A 66 14.68 -4.93 16.67
C GLY A 66 15.20 -3.61 16.09
N TYR A 67 16.33 -3.12 16.61
CA TYR A 67 16.94 -1.89 16.09
C TYR A 67 17.65 -2.12 14.77
N PHE A 68 17.66 -1.07 13.96
CA PHE A 68 18.26 -1.07 12.64
C PHE A 68 19.66 -0.45 12.68
N THR A 69 20.66 -1.16 12.14
CA THR A 69 22.06 -0.70 12.18
C THR A 69 22.46 0.01 10.90
N ARG A 70 23.55 0.81 10.97
CA ARG A 70 24.13 1.49 9.81
C ARG A 70 24.60 0.49 8.73
N ALA A 71 25.10 -0.67 9.13
CA ALA A 71 25.47 -1.74 8.21
C ALA A 71 24.28 -2.28 7.43
N GLN A 72 23.17 -2.54 8.12
CA GLN A 72 21.91 -2.99 7.49
C GLN A 72 21.35 -1.91 6.55
N ALA A 73 21.39 -0.66 6.97
CA ALA A 73 20.97 0.46 6.13
C ALA A 73 21.80 0.57 4.85
N ALA A 74 23.13 0.44 4.95
CA ALA A 74 24.01 0.49 3.78
C ALA A 74 23.68 -0.60 2.76
N LYS A 75 23.43 -1.85 3.21
CA LYS A 75 23.01 -2.94 2.32
C LYS A 75 21.75 -2.57 1.56
N ILE A 76 20.72 -2.11 2.25
CA ILE A 76 19.42 -1.83 1.66
C ILE A 76 19.49 -0.65 0.68
N VAL A 77 20.12 0.44 1.09
CA VAL A 77 20.28 1.63 0.25
C VAL A 77 21.08 1.31 -1.00
N ALA A 78 22.15 0.51 -0.87
CA ALA A 78 22.95 0.05 -2.01
C ALA A 78 22.11 -0.78 -2.99
N ILE A 79 21.32 -1.74 -2.51
CA ILE A 79 20.45 -2.57 -3.35
C ILE A 79 19.42 -1.70 -4.08
N VAL A 80 18.72 -0.83 -3.36
CA VAL A 80 17.64 0.00 -3.93
C VAL A 80 18.18 1.01 -4.94
N HIS A 81 19.25 1.73 -4.60
CA HIS A 81 19.85 2.71 -5.50
C HIS A 81 20.47 2.06 -6.73
N ASN A 82 21.19 0.94 -6.56
CA ASN A 82 21.74 0.21 -7.69
C ASN A 82 20.63 -0.31 -8.61
N ALA A 83 19.54 -0.82 -8.05
CA ALA A 83 18.39 -1.28 -8.80
C ALA A 83 17.74 -0.11 -9.58
N ALA A 84 17.57 1.05 -8.96
CA ALA A 84 17.04 2.24 -9.61
C ALA A 84 17.96 2.75 -10.74
N THR A 85 19.27 2.61 -10.58
CA THR A 85 20.25 3.01 -11.61
C THR A 85 20.25 2.05 -12.80
N ASN A 86 20.12 0.74 -12.56
CA ASN A 86 20.25 -0.29 -13.59
C ASN A 86 18.91 -0.83 -14.11
N GLY A 87 17.78 -0.36 -13.56
CA GLY A 87 16.42 -0.77 -13.95
C GLY A 87 16.03 -2.18 -13.50
N ARG A 88 16.80 -2.81 -12.63
CA ARG A 88 16.55 -4.16 -12.10
C ARG A 88 17.22 -4.38 -10.75
N ILE A 89 16.61 -5.20 -9.90
CA ILE A 89 17.21 -5.63 -8.64
C ILE A 89 18.32 -6.64 -8.93
N GLN A 90 19.54 -6.37 -8.44
CA GLN A 90 20.73 -7.18 -8.64
C GLN A 90 21.26 -7.70 -7.31
N SER A 91 21.80 -8.92 -7.32
CA SER A 91 22.39 -9.58 -6.15
C SER A 91 23.90 -9.46 -6.06
N ASP A 92 24.56 -8.96 -7.10
CA ASP A 92 26.01 -9.00 -7.28
C ASP A 92 26.77 -7.75 -6.77
N ILE A 93 26.11 -6.82 -6.09
CA ILE A 93 26.75 -5.62 -5.52
C ILE A 93 27.90 -6.00 -4.59
N ALA A 94 27.73 -7.05 -3.81
CA ALA A 94 28.77 -7.52 -2.89
C ALA A 94 30.04 -7.91 -3.62
N ASP A 95 29.92 -8.60 -4.76
CA ASP A 95 31.07 -9.04 -5.55
C ASP A 95 31.76 -7.87 -6.25
N LEU A 96 30.97 -6.92 -6.77
CA LEU A 96 31.49 -5.76 -7.49
C LEU A 96 32.28 -4.77 -6.61
N TYR A 97 31.91 -4.64 -5.34
CA TYR A 97 32.46 -3.62 -4.45
C TYR A 97 33.27 -4.18 -3.27
N SER A 98 33.48 -5.49 -3.18
CA SER A 98 34.25 -6.13 -2.11
C SER A 98 35.70 -5.64 -2.00
N ASN A 99 36.33 -5.37 -3.15
CA ASN A 99 37.73 -4.93 -3.23
C ASN A 99 37.89 -3.42 -3.44
N ALA A 100 36.80 -2.64 -3.35
CA ALA A 100 36.89 -1.19 -3.50
C ALA A 100 37.67 -0.58 -2.32
N GLN A 101 38.45 0.46 -2.62
CA GLN A 101 39.24 1.17 -1.60
C GLN A 101 38.28 1.80 -0.56
N ASN A 102 38.57 1.50 0.72
CA ASN A 102 37.77 1.96 1.85
C ASN A 102 38.64 2.73 2.87
N PRO A 103 38.31 3.97 3.22
CA PRO A 103 39.00 4.71 4.24
C PRO A 103 38.64 4.31 5.68
N PHE A 104 37.50 3.57 5.86
CA PHE A 104 36.94 3.28 7.17
C PHE A 104 37.57 2.03 7.77
N VAL A 105 38.49 2.23 8.71
CA VAL A 105 39.28 1.15 9.32
C VAL A 105 38.44 0.18 10.15
N ASP A 106 37.27 0.62 10.64
CA ASP A 106 36.33 -0.16 11.43
C ASP A 106 35.41 -1.06 10.57
N CYS A 107 35.55 -1.01 9.24
CA CYS A 107 34.75 -1.81 8.32
C CYS A 107 35.49 -3.01 7.73
N ASN A 108 36.79 -3.14 7.94
CA ASN A 108 37.62 -4.14 7.25
C ASN A 108 37.13 -5.58 7.42
N ASN A 109 36.52 -5.91 8.56
CA ASN A 109 35.97 -7.24 8.84
C ASN A 109 34.40 -7.23 8.84
N SER A 110 33.78 -6.15 8.36
CA SER A 110 32.32 -6.06 8.34
C SER A 110 31.78 -6.80 7.11
N TRP A 111 30.74 -7.61 7.32
CA TRP A 111 29.98 -8.23 6.24
C TRP A 111 29.37 -7.18 5.28
N ALA A 112 29.14 -5.96 5.77
CA ALA A 112 28.56 -4.88 5.02
C ALA A 112 29.58 -4.06 4.22
N LEU A 113 30.87 -4.37 4.29
CA LEU A 113 31.93 -3.63 3.61
C LEU A 113 31.62 -3.30 2.14
N PRO A 114 31.18 -4.25 1.29
CA PRO A 114 30.89 -3.94 -0.11
C PRO A 114 29.77 -2.91 -0.29
N PHE A 115 28.75 -2.98 0.53
CA PHE A 115 27.62 -2.05 0.49
C PHE A 115 28.00 -0.66 1.03
N ILE A 116 28.85 -0.60 2.06
CA ILE A 116 29.43 0.64 2.58
C ILE A 116 30.30 1.29 1.51
N ASN A 117 31.11 0.52 0.81
CA ASN A 117 31.93 1.00 -0.31
C ASN A 117 31.06 1.58 -1.43
N TYR A 118 29.99 0.87 -1.80
CA TYR A 118 29.01 1.36 -2.79
C TYR A 118 28.42 2.71 -2.36
N CYS A 119 27.87 2.77 -1.14
CA CYS A 119 27.24 3.99 -0.64
C CYS A 119 28.19 5.19 -0.60
N ARG A 120 29.46 4.96 -0.23
CA ARG A 120 30.49 5.99 -0.24
C ARG A 120 30.83 6.47 -1.65
N ILE A 121 31.03 5.55 -2.58
CA ILE A 121 31.41 5.89 -3.97
C ILE A 121 30.29 6.65 -4.67
N THR A 122 29.04 6.29 -4.40
CA THR A 122 27.87 6.94 -4.99
C THR A 122 27.38 8.19 -4.22
N GLY A 123 28.02 8.52 -3.09
CA GLY A 123 27.66 9.71 -2.29
C GLY A 123 26.37 9.54 -1.47
N LEU A 124 25.85 8.33 -1.33
CA LEU A 124 24.62 8.05 -0.58
C LEU A 124 24.83 8.12 0.95
N ALA A 125 25.98 7.73 1.42
CA ALA A 125 26.32 7.76 2.83
C ALA A 125 27.82 7.98 3.05
N ASP A 126 28.10 8.82 4.03
CA ASP A 126 29.46 9.11 4.50
C ASP A 126 29.73 8.41 5.83
N GLY A 127 31.02 8.38 6.22
CA GLY A 127 31.44 7.96 7.54
C GLY A 127 30.96 8.90 8.65
N MET A 128 31.07 8.43 9.89
CA MET A 128 30.90 9.28 11.08
C MET A 128 32.07 10.24 11.23
N THR A 129 33.25 9.80 10.77
CA THR A 129 34.47 10.58 10.63
C THR A 129 35.13 10.23 9.28
N LYS A 130 36.29 10.83 8.99
CA LYS A 130 37.04 10.50 7.77
C LYS A 130 37.51 9.04 7.72
N THR A 131 37.65 8.38 8.88
CA THR A 131 38.22 7.03 9.00
C THR A 131 37.32 6.01 9.71
N THR A 132 36.13 6.38 10.14
CA THR A 132 35.19 5.49 10.82
C THR A 132 33.79 5.59 10.23
N TYR A 133 33.15 4.44 10.00
CA TYR A 133 31.76 4.32 9.54
C TYR A 133 30.77 3.99 10.67
N ALA A 134 31.22 3.25 11.67
CA ALA A 134 30.44 2.70 12.77
C ALA A 134 29.31 1.75 12.32
N PRO A 135 29.64 0.61 11.65
CA PRO A 135 28.66 -0.27 11.01
C PRO A 135 27.60 -0.81 11.98
N GLU A 136 28.00 -1.15 13.20
CA GLU A 136 27.09 -1.74 14.21
C GLU A 136 26.31 -0.68 15.02
N ARG A 137 26.56 0.61 14.79
CA ARG A 137 25.81 1.67 15.45
C ARG A 137 24.37 1.68 14.96
N ARG A 138 23.44 1.81 15.89
CA ARG A 138 22.01 1.98 15.59
C ARG A 138 21.78 3.28 14.85
N LEU A 139 20.87 3.23 13.88
CA LEU A 139 20.49 4.36 13.06
C LEU A 139 19.28 5.06 13.72
N THR A 140 19.23 6.39 13.69
CA THR A 140 18.04 7.12 14.08
C THR A 140 17.05 7.23 12.93
N GLY A 141 15.77 7.49 13.24
CA GLY A 141 14.73 7.66 12.23
C GLY A 141 15.07 8.75 11.21
N VAL A 142 15.55 9.91 11.69
CA VAL A 142 15.91 11.03 10.79
C VAL A 142 17.11 10.70 9.89
N GLN A 143 18.05 9.91 10.37
CA GLN A 143 19.17 9.43 9.53
C GLN A 143 18.67 8.48 8.44
N TRP A 144 17.71 7.61 8.76
CA TRP A 144 17.08 6.74 7.77
C TRP A 144 16.29 7.52 6.73
N LEU A 145 15.50 8.52 7.16
CA LEU A 145 14.77 9.42 6.26
C LEU A 145 15.72 10.15 5.31
N LYS A 146 16.86 10.66 5.81
CA LYS A 146 17.87 11.29 4.95
C LYS A 146 18.35 10.34 3.85
N LEU A 147 18.65 9.08 4.17
CA LEU A 147 19.04 8.09 3.19
C LEU A 147 17.94 7.83 2.14
N MET A 148 16.68 7.77 2.56
CA MET A 148 15.56 7.61 1.62
C MET A 148 15.41 8.81 0.68
N LEU A 149 15.48 10.02 1.21
CA LEU A 149 15.42 11.25 0.41
C LEU A 149 16.58 11.33 -0.59
N THR A 150 17.79 10.99 -0.17
CA THR A 150 18.95 10.92 -1.07
C THR A 150 18.75 9.86 -2.17
N THR A 151 18.15 8.72 -1.83
CA THR A 151 17.80 7.66 -2.80
C THR A 151 16.73 8.13 -3.79
N LEU A 152 15.85 9.05 -3.39
CA LEU A 152 14.87 9.72 -4.25
C LEU A 152 15.46 10.87 -5.08
N ASN A 153 16.79 11.04 -5.05
CA ASN A 153 17.56 12.08 -5.75
C ASN A 153 17.45 13.49 -5.17
N PHE A 154 17.00 13.67 -3.92
CA PHE A 154 17.10 14.95 -3.25
C PHE A 154 18.57 15.26 -2.94
N ASP A 155 19.05 16.40 -3.44
CA ASP A 155 20.43 16.85 -3.25
C ASP A 155 20.64 17.34 -1.81
N THR A 156 21.57 16.71 -1.10
CA THR A 156 21.81 16.98 0.33
C THR A 156 22.25 18.40 0.63
N ALA A 157 22.98 19.04 -0.30
CA ALA A 157 23.45 20.41 -0.12
C ALA A 157 22.33 21.41 -0.43
N LYS A 158 21.57 21.21 -1.52
CA LYS A 158 20.48 22.10 -1.91
C LYS A 158 19.31 22.07 -0.93
N GLU A 159 19.04 20.89 -0.37
CA GLU A 159 17.95 20.69 0.60
C GLU A 159 18.39 21.01 2.04
N GLY A 160 19.66 21.33 2.28
CA GLY A 160 20.17 21.62 3.62
C GLY A 160 20.17 20.41 4.55
N TYR A 161 20.46 19.22 4.01
CA TYR A 161 20.55 17.97 4.81
C TYR A 161 21.91 17.80 5.49
N THR A 162 22.66 18.90 5.63
CA THR A 162 23.94 18.99 6.34
C THR A 162 24.00 20.28 7.15
N GLY A 163 24.87 20.32 8.18
CA GLY A 163 25.02 21.48 9.05
C GLY A 163 23.89 21.63 10.09
N THR A 164 23.69 22.84 10.61
CA THR A 164 22.69 23.10 11.66
C THR A 164 21.27 23.00 11.10
N GLY A 165 20.37 22.29 11.80
CA GLY A 165 18.96 22.14 11.40
C GLY A 165 18.70 21.16 10.25
N TRP A 166 19.69 20.38 9.85
CA TRP A 166 19.55 19.38 8.79
C TRP A 166 18.43 18.36 9.07
N ASP A 167 18.26 17.99 10.32
CA ASP A 167 17.26 17.03 10.80
C ASP A 167 15.83 17.56 10.60
N ILE A 168 15.62 18.85 10.84
CA ILE A 168 14.32 19.51 10.62
C ILE A 168 14.00 19.54 9.13
N ASN A 169 14.97 19.87 8.28
CA ASN A 169 14.78 19.92 6.83
C ASN A 169 14.44 18.53 6.27
N VAL A 170 15.14 17.48 6.72
CA VAL A 170 14.85 16.09 6.38
C VAL A 170 13.43 15.70 6.80
N LEU A 171 13.04 16.01 8.04
CA LEU A 171 11.75 15.62 8.58
C LEU A 171 10.60 16.32 7.85
N ASN A 172 10.74 17.61 7.57
CA ASN A 172 9.74 18.37 6.81
C ASN A 172 9.54 17.77 5.41
N ARG A 173 10.62 17.52 4.66
CA ARG A 173 10.53 16.94 3.32
C ARG A 173 9.94 15.53 3.35
N ALA A 174 10.32 14.71 4.31
CA ALA A 174 9.78 13.36 4.48
C ALA A 174 8.27 13.38 4.77
N ASN A 175 7.82 14.33 5.60
CA ASN A 175 6.39 14.51 5.90
C ASN A 175 5.60 14.97 4.67
N GLU A 176 6.11 15.94 3.93
CA GLU A 176 5.51 16.42 2.67
C GLU A 176 5.32 15.31 1.64
N LEU A 177 6.27 14.37 1.57
CA LEU A 177 6.22 13.22 0.66
C LEU A 177 5.41 12.03 1.21
N GLY A 178 4.85 12.14 2.41
CA GLY A 178 4.11 11.04 3.04
C GLY A 178 4.98 9.85 3.42
N LEU A 179 6.30 10.02 3.59
CA LEU A 179 7.20 8.92 4.00
C LEU A 179 6.92 8.43 5.42
N LEU A 180 6.23 9.23 6.24
CA LEU A 180 5.88 8.91 7.62
C LEU A 180 4.53 8.17 7.74
N ALA A 181 3.83 7.94 6.63
CA ALA A 181 2.54 7.25 6.64
C ALA A 181 2.66 5.83 7.20
N GLY A 182 1.73 5.43 8.06
CA GLY A 182 1.73 4.11 8.70
C GLY A 182 2.65 3.97 9.91
N LEU A 183 3.39 5.03 10.31
CA LEU A 183 4.13 5.04 11.56
C LEU A 183 3.22 5.32 12.76
N PRO A 184 3.58 4.86 13.97
CA PRO A 184 2.77 5.09 15.17
C PRO A 184 2.58 6.58 15.47
N THR A 185 1.42 6.93 16.01
CA THR A 185 1.19 8.28 16.55
C THR A 185 2.23 8.59 17.62
N GLY A 186 2.91 9.74 17.48
CA GLY A 186 3.96 10.15 18.40
C GLY A 186 5.34 9.54 18.13
N TRP A 187 5.53 8.89 16.99
CA TRP A 187 6.85 8.43 16.54
C TRP A 187 7.87 9.57 16.53
N LYS A 188 9.10 9.28 16.99
CA LYS A 188 10.15 10.29 17.17
C LYS A 188 11.34 9.99 16.26
N ALA A 189 11.56 10.82 15.28
CA ALA A 189 12.63 10.70 14.30
C ALA A 189 14.06 10.71 14.89
N ILE A 190 14.24 11.31 16.07
CA ILE A 190 15.55 11.39 16.74
C ILE A 190 15.93 10.12 17.50
N GLU A 191 14.96 9.24 17.77
CA GLU A 191 15.20 7.95 18.43
C GLU A 191 15.76 6.92 17.44
N ASN A 192 16.35 5.84 17.98
CA ASN A 192 16.83 4.72 17.18
C ASN A 192 15.64 4.05 16.49
N ILE A 193 15.72 3.91 15.17
CA ILE A 193 14.65 3.34 14.38
C ILE A 193 14.57 1.82 14.53
N LYS A 194 13.35 1.30 14.63
CA LYS A 194 13.07 -0.13 14.62
C LYS A 194 13.02 -0.66 13.18
N ARG A 195 13.23 -1.95 13.01
CA ARG A 195 13.25 -2.60 11.68
C ARG A 195 11.90 -2.53 10.96
N GLY A 196 10.78 -2.67 11.70
CA GLY A 196 9.43 -2.51 11.15
C GLY A 196 9.17 -1.08 10.64
N GLU A 197 9.56 -0.08 11.44
CA GLU A 197 9.46 1.34 11.06
C GLU A 197 10.33 1.65 9.84
N ALA A 198 11.55 1.11 9.79
CA ALA A 198 12.44 1.28 8.65
C ALA A 198 11.88 0.63 7.38
N ALA A 199 11.23 -0.53 7.50
CA ALA A 199 10.53 -1.19 6.40
C ALA A 199 9.37 -0.34 5.89
N GLN A 200 8.55 0.22 6.77
CA GLN A 200 7.43 1.09 6.39
C GLN A 200 7.90 2.35 5.65
N ILE A 201 8.93 3.02 6.15
CA ILE A 201 9.48 4.21 5.49
C ILE A 201 10.05 3.87 4.11
N LEU A 202 10.76 2.75 3.97
CA LEU A 202 11.28 2.30 2.67
C LEU A 202 10.15 1.96 1.70
N TYR A 203 9.11 1.26 2.16
CA TYR A 203 7.93 0.96 1.38
C TYR A 203 7.26 2.25 0.85
N ASN A 204 7.12 3.27 1.70
CA ASN A 204 6.63 4.58 1.29
C ASN A 204 7.56 5.24 0.27
N ALA A 205 8.87 5.13 0.43
CA ALA A 205 9.85 5.65 -0.54
C ALA A 205 9.75 4.94 -1.91
N LEU A 206 9.55 3.62 -1.96
CA LEU A 206 9.34 2.90 -3.22
C LEU A 206 8.14 3.41 -4.02
N THR A 207 7.11 3.90 -3.33
CA THR A 207 5.89 4.43 -3.93
C THR A 207 5.95 5.94 -4.20
N THR A 208 7.11 6.56 -3.98
CA THR A 208 7.37 7.99 -4.22
C THR A 208 8.12 8.17 -5.54
N SER A 209 7.79 9.23 -6.28
CA SER A 209 8.48 9.56 -7.53
C SER A 209 9.88 10.13 -7.26
N LEU A 210 10.82 9.77 -8.13
CA LEU A 210 12.15 10.37 -8.17
C LEU A 210 12.05 11.85 -8.56
N VAL A 211 13.01 12.64 -8.12
CA VAL A 211 13.11 14.07 -8.44
C VAL A 211 14.40 14.38 -9.20
N GLU A 212 14.39 15.51 -9.87
CA GLU A 212 15.57 16.14 -10.47
C GLU A 212 15.55 17.65 -10.23
N TYR A 213 16.71 18.28 -10.24
CA TYR A 213 16.83 19.72 -10.10
C TYR A 213 16.92 20.37 -11.49
N GLY A 214 15.89 21.15 -11.84
CA GLY A 214 15.89 21.95 -13.05
C GLY A 214 16.75 23.19 -12.91
N GLN A 215 17.66 23.43 -13.83
CA GLN A 215 18.47 24.65 -13.83
C GLN A 215 17.69 25.90 -14.29
N ASN A 216 16.57 25.71 -15.00
CA ASN A 216 15.84 26.81 -15.66
C ASN A 216 14.31 26.72 -15.51
N ILE A 217 13.78 25.88 -14.61
CA ILE A 217 12.34 25.76 -14.45
C ILE A 217 11.87 26.75 -13.41
N LYS A 218 11.27 27.84 -13.89
CA LYS A 218 10.51 28.75 -13.05
C LYS A 218 9.09 28.22 -12.97
N GLY A 219 8.74 27.59 -11.86
CA GLY A 219 7.39 27.17 -11.56
C GLY A 219 7.16 25.65 -11.59
N TYR A 220 6.21 25.27 -10.81
CA TYR A 220 5.70 23.92 -10.65
C TYR A 220 4.97 23.44 -11.92
N ASN A 221 5.33 22.27 -12.43
CA ASN A 221 4.53 21.62 -13.45
C ASN A 221 3.36 20.88 -12.77
N PRO A 222 2.12 21.38 -12.80
CA PRO A 222 0.99 20.79 -12.10
C PRO A 222 0.57 19.42 -12.62
N THR A 223 1.08 19.00 -13.78
CA THR A 223 0.77 17.70 -14.38
C THR A 223 1.67 16.58 -13.87
N VAL A 224 2.82 16.92 -13.27
CA VAL A 224 3.81 15.94 -12.80
C VAL A 224 4.33 16.38 -11.42
N ALA A 225 3.47 16.30 -10.41
CA ALA A 225 3.87 16.58 -9.03
C ALA A 225 4.82 15.51 -8.50
N ALA A 226 5.88 15.93 -7.80
CA ALA A 226 6.70 15.01 -7.02
C ALA A 226 5.83 14.47 -5.87
N GLY A 227 5.48 13.19 -5.93
CA GLY A 227 4.51 12.68 -4.98
C GLY A 227 4.57 11.18 -4.76
N ASN A 228 3.86 10.77 -3.74
CA ASN A 228 3.71 9.39 -3.37
C ASN A 228 2.45 8.81 -3.99
N PHE A 229 2.58 7.70 -4.69
CA PHE A 229 1.48 7.02 -5.39
C PHE A 229 0.37 6.54 -4.44
N LEU A 230 0.72 6.06 -3.25
CA LEU A 230 -0.24 5.51 -2.30
C LEU A 230 -0.86 6.59 -1.41
N THR A 231 -0.04 7.46 -0.82
CA THR A 231 -0.50 8.48 0.13
C THR A 231 -1.06 9.72 -0.54
N LYS A 232 -0.81 9.87 -1.86
CA LYS A 232 -1.16 11.07 -2.64
C LYS A 232 -0.54 12.37 -2.10
N ALA A 233 0.47 12.24 -1.25
CA ALA A 233 1.27 13.37 -0.81
C ALA A 233 2.16 13.86 -1.97
N PHE A 234 2.36 15.16 -2.10
CA PHE A 234 3.19 15.75 -3.14
C PHE A 234 3.92 16.99 -2.63
N VAL A 235 5.04 17.30 -3.28
CA VAL A 235 5.87 18.48 -2.99
C VAL A 235 5.67 19.49 -4.08
N ALA A 236 5.28 20.68 -3.70
CA ALA A 236 5.31 21.88 -4.55
C ALA A 236 6.57 22.67 -4.22
N ASN A 237 7.59 22.56 -5.08
CA ASN A 237 8.82 23.34 -4.95
C ASN A 237 9.27 23.80 -6.36
N GLU A 238 9.53 25.08 -6.52
CA GLU A 238 9.90 25.68 -7.80
C GLU A 238 11.23 25.16 -8.37
N SER A 239 12.10 24.62 -7.51
CA SER A 239 13.43 24.14 -7.88
C SER A 239 13.50 22.62 -8.09
N VAL A 240 12.48 21.89 -7.65
CA VAL A 240 12.44 20.41 -7.70
C VAL A 240 11.35 19.96 -8.65
N VAL A 241 11.73 19.17 -9.62
CA VAL A 241 10.82 18.61 -10.63
C VAL A 241 10.70 17.12 -10.42
N SER A 242 9.46 16.63 -10.35
CA SER A 242 9.21 15.21 -10.40
C SER A 242 9.50 14.64 -11.78
N THR A 243 10.17 13.50 -11.84
CA THR A 243 10.32 12.75 -13.08
C THR A 243 9.03 12.03 -13.48
N GLY A 244 8.03 11.97 -12.60
CA GLY A 244 6.80 11.17 -12.77
C GLY A 244 7.03 9.67 -12.65
N VAL A 245 8.26 9.24 -12.38
CA VAL A 245 8.64 7.81 -12.29
C VAL A 245 8.84 7.44 -10.83
N LEU A 246 8.08 6.49 -10.34
CA LEU A 246 8.22 5.96 -8.98
C LEU A 246 9.58 5.26 -8.82
N LEU A 247 10.15 5.33 -7.61
CA LEU A 247 11.37 4.61 -7.30
C LEU A 247 11.22 3.10 -7.60
N ALA A 248 10.11 2.48 -7.21
CA ALA A 248 9.81 1.08 -7.54
C ALA A 248 9.83 0.83 -9.05
N ALA A 249 9.16 1.67 -9.85
CA ALA A 249 9.11 1.52 -11.30
C ALA A 249 10.51 1.63 -11.93
N LYS A 250 11.36 2.52 -11.40
CA LYS A 250 12.76 2.65 -11.82
C LYS A 250 13.58 1.39 -11.54
N MET A 251 13.19 0.62 -10.53
CA MET A 251 13.80 -0.67 -10.16
C MET A 251 13.23 -1.86 -10.95
N GLY A 252 12.32 -1.65 -11.88
CA GLY A 252 11.62 -2.71 -12.61
C GLY A 252 10.47 -3.35 -11.82
N VAL A 253 9.97 -2.69 -10.78
CA VAL A 253 8.85 -3.14 -9.95
C VAL A 253 7.58 -2.41 -10.36
N GLY A 254 6.54 -3.17 -10.72
CA GLY A 254 5.24 -2.63 -11.10
C GLY A 254 4.32 -2.45 -9.91
N ILE A 255 3.60 -1.32 -9.89
CA ILE A 255 2.50 -1.05 -8.95
C ILE A 255 1.31 -0.57 -9.77
N THR A 256 0.17 -1.26 -9.66
CA THR A 256 -1.02 -0.94 -10.46
C THR A 256 -2.26 -0.93 -9.58
N ARG A 257 -3.05 0.16 -9.67
CA ARG A 257 -4.40 0.20 -9.07
C ARG A 257 -5.29 -0.81 -9.77
N THR A 258 -5.98 -1.64 -9.01
CA THR A 258 -6.85 -2.69 -9.53
C THR A 258 -7.88 -3.11 -8.47
N THR A 259 -8.63 -4.15 -8.77
CA THR A 259 -9.56 -4.79 -7.83
C THR A 259 -9.27 -6.28 -7.76
N ASP A 260 -9.63 -6.92 -6.65
CA ASP A 260 -9.64 -8.38 -6.56
C ASP A 260 -10.86 -9.00 -7.29
N ALA A 261 -11.03 -10.31 -7.15
CA ALA A 261 -12.15 -11.04 -7.75
C ALA A 261 -13.52 -10.57 -7.25
N PHE A 262 -13.60 -10.03 -6.04
CA PHE A 262 -14.82 -9.48 -5.44
C PHE A 262 -15.01 -7.98 -5.72
N ARG A 263 -14.17 -7.40 -6.59
CA ARG A 263 -14.17 -5.97 -6.91
C ARG A 263 -13.81 -5.06 -5.75
N ARG A 264 -13.13 -5.58 -4.73
CA ARG A 264 -12.57 -4.75 -3.66
C ARG A 264 -11.38 -3.98 -4.20
N PRO A 265 -11.33 -2.65 -4.01
CA PRO A 265 -10.23 -1.83 -4.53
C PRO A 265 -8.93 -2.12 -3.78
N GLY A 266 -7.83 -1.89 -4.48
CA GLY A 266 -6.49 -2.07 -3.96
C GLY A 266 -5.45 -1.86 -5.05
N TYR A 267 -4.29 -2.41 -4.85
CA TYR A 267 -3.21 -2.35 -5.83
C TYR A 267 -2.44 -3.65 -5.88
N LYS A 268 -1.85 -3.88 -7.01
CA LYS A 268 -1.06 -5.07 -7.28
C LYS A 268 0.40 -4.68 -7.47
N TRP A 269 1.26 -5.28 -6.68
CA TRP A 269 2.69 -5.26 -6.87
C TRP A 269 3.11 -6.40 -7.79
N SER A 270 4.16 -6.19 -8.60
CA SER A 270 4.70 -7.21 -9.50
C SER A 270 6.19 -7.00 -9.75
N HIS A 271 6.94 -8.11 -9.79
CA HIS A 271 8.35 -8.12 -10.18
C HIS A 271 8.73 -9.53 -10.67
N GLY A 272 9.20 -9.64 -11.92
CA GLY A 272 9.46 -10.93 -12.53
C GLY A 272 8.21 -11.81 -12.57
N THR A 273 8.28 -12.99 -11.97
CA THR A 273 7.14 -13.94 -11.87
C THR A 273 6.27 -13.69 -10.63
N TRP A 274 6.74 -12.90 -9.67
CA TRP A 274 6.00 -12.59 -8.45
C TRP A 274 4.98 -11.48 -8.70
N SER A 275 3.78 -11.69 -8.18
CA SER A 275 2.79 -10.62 -8.06
C SER A 275 1.85 -10.88 -6.90
N LYS A 276 1.46 -9.82 -6.20
CA LYS A 276 0.53 -9.90 -5.07
C LYS A 276 -0.39 -8.69 -5.04
N PHE A 277 -1.66 -8.95 -4.74
CA PHE A 277 -2.67 -7.91 -4.55
C PHE A 277 -2.79 -7.57 -3.07
N TYR A 278 -2.88 -6.29 -2.79
CA TYR A 278 -3.15 -5.74 -1.47
C TYR A 278 -4.41 -4.89 -1.54
N MET A 279 -5.37 -5.26 -0.72
CA MET A 279 -6.66 -4.59 -0.64
C MET A 279 -6.53 -3.30 0.15
N ASP A 280 -7.18 -2.24 -0.30
CA ASP A 280 -7.30 -1.02 0.50
C ASP A 280 -8.01 -1.31 1.82
N ALA A 281 -7.67 -0.56 2.87
CA ALA A 281 -8.41 -0.63 4.11
C ALA A 281 -9.85 -0.15 3.87
N PRO A 282 -10.88 -0.95 4.21
CA PRO A 282 -12.26 -0.50 4.12
C PRO A 282 -12.52 0.60 5.15
N VAL A 283 -13.36 1.57 4.78
CA VAL A 283 -13.89 2.57 5.73
C VAL A 283 -14.66 1.86 6.84
N ASN A 284 -15.44 0.85 6.45
CA ASN A 284 -16.16 -0.01 7.38
C ASN A 284 -16.40 -1.40 6.80
N SER A 285 -16.62 -2.38 7.70
CA SER A 285 -16.92 -3.77 7.37
C SER A 285 -18.05 -4.29 8.25
N TYR A 286 -19.05 -4.90 7.63
CA TYR A 286 -20.23 -5.43 8.29
C TYR A 286 -20.36 -6.92 8.02
N THR A 287 -20.53 -7.71 9.08
CA THR A 287 -20.78 -9.16 9.03
C THR A 287 -22.24 -9.51 9.34
N THR A 288 -23.05 -8.50 9.62
CA THR A 288 -24.49 -8.58 9.86
C THR A 288 -25.22 -7.67 8.89
N ALA A 289 -26.54 -7.85 8.75
CA ALA A 289 -27.34 -7.01 7.89
C ALA A 289 -27.18 -5.52 8.25
N VAL A 290 -26.95 -4.69 7.27
CA VAL A 290 -26.79 -3.25 7.38
C VAL A 290 -27.70 -2.55 6.37
N THR A 291 -28.35 -1.46 6.77
CA THR A 291 -29.19 -0.70 5.85
C THR A 291 -28.33 0.23 4.98
N ALA A 292 -28.77 0.43 3.74
CA ALA A 292 -28.12 1.41 2.85
C ALA A 292 -28.10 2.81 3.48
N CYS A 293 -29.15 3.20 4.21
CA CYS A 293 -29.19 4.48 4.91
C CYS A 293 -28.11 4.56 6.00
N SER A 294 -27.82 3.48 6.72
CA SER A 294 -26.73 3.46 7.71
C SER A 294 -25.36 3.63 7.04
N ILE A 295 -25.11 2.97 5.90
CA ILE A 295 -23.90 3.14 5.11
C ILE A 295 -23.77 4.59 4.62
N LEU A 296 -24.82 5.15 4.05
CA LEU A 296 -24.82 6.53 3.55
C LEU A 296 -24.51 7.54 4.65
N LYS A 297 -25.09 7.35 5.84
CA LYS A 297 -24.87 8.23 6.98
C LYS A 297 -23.49 8.05 7.60
N ASN A 298 -23.15 6.84 7.96
CA ASN A 298 -22.00 6.56 8.82
C ASN A 298 -20.69 6.48 8.04
N ASP A 299 -20.72 5.92 6.83
CA ASP A 299 -19.50 5.63 6.06
C ASP A 299 -19.27 6.67 4.96
N ILE A 300 -20.34 7.17 4.35
CA ILE A 300 -20.26 8.12 3.22
C ILE A 300 -20.48 9.56 3.70
N GLY A 301 -21.00 9.77 4.91
CA GLY A 301 -21.16 11.10 5.52
C GLY A 301 -22.37 11.90 4.98
N ILE A 302 -23.39 11.23 4.48
CA ILE A 302 -24.62 11.88 4.01
C ILE A 302 -25.60 12.02 5.16
N GLY A 303 -26.02 13.27 5.43
CA GLY A 303 -26.90 13.60 6.57
C GLY A 303 -28.27 12.94 6.53
N GLU A 304 -28.90 12.76 7.70
CA GLU A 304 -30.21 12.08 7.88
C GLU A 304 -31.40 12.78 7.19
N THR A 305 -31.24 14.04 6.83
CA THR A 305 -32.33 14.88 6.24
C THR A 305 -32.28 14.92 4.72
N SER A 306 -31.23 14.34 4.11
CA SER A 306 -31.10 14.38 2.65
C SER A 306 -32.10 13.46 1.96
N LYS A 307 -32.92 14.05 1.11
CA LYS A 307 -33.80 13.31 0.18
C LYS A 307 -33.16 13.12 -1.20
N THR A 308 -31.91 13.53 -1.37
CA THR A 308 -31.22 13.50 -2.66
C THR A 308 -30.63 12.13 -2.90
N PRO A 309 -30.91 11.50 -4.05
CA PRO A 309 -30.30 10.24 -4.42
C PRO A 309 -28.78 10.38 -4.52
N VAL A 310 -28.04 9.44 -3.97
CA VAL A 310 -26.62 9.26 -4.23
C VAL A 310 -26.50 8.35 -5.45
N ALA A 311 -26.03 8.90 -6.54
CA ALA A 311 -25.89 8.17 -7.79
C ALA A 311 -24.44 7.72 -7.99
N LEU A 312 -24.29 6.66 -8.77
CA LEU A 312 -23.00 6.24 -9.30
C LEU A 312 -22.39 7.27 -10.23
N ASN A 313 -21.08 7.38 -10.20
CA ASN A 313 -20.34 8.19 -11.16
C ASN A 313 -20.62 7.68 -12.59
N GLY A 314 -21.17 8.53 -13.44
CA GLY A 314 -21.51 8.21 -14.82
C GLY A 314 -22.99 7.95 -15.09
N TYR A 315 -23.84 7.83 -14.07
CA TYR A 315 -25.28 7.65 -14.25
C TYR A 315 -26.03 8.95 -14.58
N TYR A 316 -25.52 10.10 -14.18
CA TYR A 316 -26.04 11.36 -14.68
C TYR A 316 -25.48 11.62 -16.08
N LYS A 317 -26.19 11.18 -17.12
CA LYS A 317 -26.09 11.83 -18.43
C LYS A 317 -26.29 13.31 -18.18
N ALA A 318 -25.27 14.10 -18.49
CA ALA A 318 -25.42 15.55 -18.52
C ALA A 318 -26.71 15.84 -19.30
N ASP A 319 -27.64 16.51 -18.68
CA ASP A 319 -28.80 17.01 -19.41
C ASP A 319 -28.28 18.12 -20.33
N THR A 320 -27.84 17.70 -21.50
CA THR A 320 -27.29 18.58 -22.53
C THR A 320 -28.30 19.59 -23.04
N THR A 321 -29.59 19.43 -22.71
CA THR A 321 -30.65 20.38 -23.09
C THR A 321 -30.71 21.60 -22.20
N LYS A 322 -30.07 21.56 -21.00
CA LYS A 322 -30.05 22.67 -20.03
C LYS A 322 -28.67 23.30 -19.80
N GLY A 323 -27.67 22.97 -20.59
CA GLY A 323 -26.35 23.59 -20.50
C GLY A 323 -25.63 23.40 -19.16
N THR A 324 -26.05 22.44 -18.33
CA THR A 324 -25.43 22.16 -17.06
C THR A 324 -24.36 21.07 -17.22
N THR A 325 -23.14 21.50 -17.29
CA THR A 325 -21.93 20.63 -17.13
C THR A 325 -22.01 19.90 -15.80
N ALA A 326 -21.81 18.57 -15.86
CA ALA A 326 -21.59 17.64 -14.76
C ALA A 326 -22.39 18.00 -13.48
N SER A 327 -23.45 17.30 -13.25
CA SER A 327 -24.31 17.46 -12.09
C SER A 327 -23.49 17.35 -10.80
N LYS A 328 -23.31 18.47 -10.17
CA LYS A 328 -22.80 18.54 -8.82
C LYS A 328 -23.94 18.11 -7.91
N LEU A 329 -23.84 16.90 -7.37
CA LEU A 329 -24.78 16.44 -6.35
C LEU A 329 -24.78 17.41 -5.17
N LYS A 330 -25.93 17.93 -4.79
CA LYS A 330 -26.11 18.74 -3.58
C LYS A 330 -26.81 17.92 -2.52
N VAL A 331 -26.19 17.82 -1.35
CA VAL A 331 -26.82 17.30 -0.13
C VAL A 331 -26.96 18.48 0.82
N ASP A 332 -28.16 18.72 1.33
CA ASP A 332 -28.47 19.87 2.19
C ASP A 332 -28.01 21.23 1.59
N GLY A 333 -28.17 21.40 0.29
CA GLY A 333 -27.74 22.60 -0.40
C GLY A 333 -26.26 22.76 -0.64
N LYS A 334 -25.41 21.87 -0.10
CA LYS A 334 -23.95 21.86 -0.30
C LYS A 334 -23.56 20.90 -1.42
N PHE A 335 -22.60 21.30 -2.26
CA PHE A 335 -22.06 20.42 -3.28
C PHE A 335 -21.25 19.30 -2.63
N VAL A 336 -21.58 18.06 -2.94
CA VAL A 336 -20.90 16.87 -2.46
C VAL A 336 -19.95 16.40 -3.55
N ALA A 337 -18.79 17.03 -3.63
CA ALA A 337 -17.85 16.84 -4.73
C ALA A 337 -17.21 15.44 -4.76
N ASN A 338 -17.21 14.68 -3.64
CA ASN A 338 -16.46 13.43 -3.49
C ASN A 338 -17.25 12.31 -2.79
N THR A 339 -18.57 12.37 -2.72
CA THR A 339 -19.41 11.38 -2.05
C THR A 339 -20.21 10.51 -3.01
N ALA A 340 -19.96 10.63 -4.31
CA ALA A 340 -20.61 9.76 -5.29
C ALA A 340 -20.19 8.31 -5.08
N LEU A 341 -21.15 7.39 -5.13
CA LEU A 341 -20.87 5.98 -5.17
C LEU A 341 -20.27 5.63 -6.54
N ASN A 342 -19.02 5.15 -6.57
CA ASN A 342 -18.34 4.77 -7.81
C ASN A 342 -18.99 3.50 -8.38
N TYR A 343 -19.10 2.45 -7.57
CA TYR A 343 -19.84 1.24 -7.91
C TYR A 343 -20.27 0.45 -6.68
N PHE A 344 -21.21 -0.45 -6.93
CA PHE A 344 -21.64 -1.48 -6.01
C PHE A 344 -21.29 -2.85 -6.63
N ALA A 345 -20.81 -3.80 -5.84
CA ALA A 345 -20.51 -5.14 -6.32
C ALA A 345 -21.05 -6.20 -5.37
N VAL A 346 -21.58 -7.29 -5.95
CA VAL A 346 -22.02 -8.47 -5.23
C VAL A 346 -21.32 -9.68 -5.82
N ASP A 347 -20.61 -10.43 -5.03
CA ASP A 347 -19.85 -11.63 -5.43
C ASP A 347 -18.98 -11.40 -6.69
N GLY A 348 -18.39 -10.21 -6.78
CA GLY A 348 -17.54 -9.81 -7.91
C GLY A 348 -18.30 -9.26 -9.13
N PHE A 349 -19.62 -9.32 -9.16
CA PHE A 349 -20.40 -8.67 -10.21
C PHE A 349 -20.57 -7.18 -9.92
N LYS A 350 -20.06 -6.34 -10.81
CA LYS A 350 -20.11 -4.89 -10.69
C LYS A 350 -21.43 -4.35 -11.22
N PHE A 351 -22.12 -3.54 -10.42
CA PHE A 351 -23.31 -2.82 -10.80
C PHE A 351 -22.99 -1.34 -10.93
N THR A 352 -23.33 -0.77 -12.08
CA THR A 352 -23.13 0.66 -12.38
C THR A 352 -24.42 1.48 -12.28
N ASP A 353 -25.56 0.80 -12.22
CA ASP A 353 -26.89 1.41 -12.16
C ASP A 353 -27.47 1.36 -10.74
N VAL A 354 -26.72 1.93 -9.77
CA VAL A 354 -27.17 1.96 -8.38
C VAL A 354 -27.53 3.37 -7.98
N THR A 355 -28.72 3.55 -7.49
CA THR A 355 -29.17 4.78 -6.85
C THR A 355 -29.51 4.46 -5.41
N LEU A 356 -28.77 5.04 -4.48
CA LEU A 356 -29.06 4.98 -3.05
C LEU A 356 -29.78 6.24 -2.64
N VAL A 357 -30.96 6.09 -2.04
CA VAL A 357 -31.75 7.21 -1.55
C VAL A 357 -31.78 7.21 -0.04
N HIS A 358 -31.31 8.29 0.55
CA HIS A 358 -31.44 8.52 1.98
C HIS A 358 -32.78 9.20 2.25
N ASP A 359 -33.80 8.44 2.64
CA ASP A 359 -35.10 8.94 3.07
C ASP A 359 -35.48 8.22 4.37
N ARG A 360 -35.86 9.00 5.38
CA ARG A 360 -36.37 8.49 6.66
C ARG A 360 -37.49 7.48 6.52
N ASN A 361 -38.28 7.57 5.46
CA ASN A 361 -39.53 6.83 5.28
C ASN A 361 -39.47 5.84 4.12
N LYS A 362 -38.39 5.81 3.34
CA LYS A 362 -38.25 4.92 2.18
C LYS A 362 -36.86 4.32 2.14
N ALA A 363 -36.80 3.02 2.33
CA ALA A 363 -35.60 2.26 2.06
C ALA A 363 -35.18 2.41 0.60
N CYS A 364 -33.87 2.32 0.33
CA CYS A 364 -33.28 2.37 -1.01
C CYS A 364 -34.02 1.43 -1.98
N GLN A 365 -34.49 1.96 -3.10
CA GLN A 365 -35.51 1.23 -3.86
C GLN A 365 -34.98 0.47 -5.07
N ASN A 366 -33.82 0.78 -5.63
CA ASN A 366 -33.35 0.11 -6.85
C ASN A 366 -31.83 -0.09 -6.88
N ILE A 367 -31.40 -1.32 -7.12
CA ILE A 367 -30.03 -1.66 -7.46
C ILE A 367 -30.07 -2.45 -8.77
N GLY A 368 -29.39 -1.98 -9.82
CA GLY A 368 -29.28 -2.69 -11.11
C GLY A 368 -30.63 -3.01 -11.78
N GLY A 369 -31.63 -2.14 -11.65
CA GLY A 369 -32.97 -2.37 -12.19
C GLY A 369 -33.80 -3.42 -11.43
N THR A 370 -33.24 -4.08 -10.43
CA THR A 370 -33.95 -5.01 -9.55
C THR A 370 -34.46 -4.26 -8.33
N LYS A 371 -35.74 -4.34 -8.04
CA LYS A 371 -36.32 -3.78 -6.81
C LYS A 371 -35.76 -4.59 -5.61
N TRP A 372 -34.80 -4.05 -4.92
CA TRP A 372 -34.42 -4.53 -3.60
C TRP A 372 -35.41 -3.96 -2.60
N THR A 373 -36.40 -4.77 -2.26
CA THR A 373 -37.57 -4.38 -1.44
C THR A 373 -37.23 -4.07 0.00
N ASN A 374 -36.04 -4.46 0.48
CA ASN A 374 -35.51 -4.12 1.80
C ASN A 374 -34.09 -3.63 1.62
N ALA A 375 -33.85 -2.38 1.91
CA ALA A 375 -32.56 -1.70 1.83
C ALA A 375 -31.50 -2.24 2.81
N GLN A 376 -31.40 -3.56 2.93
CA GLN A 376 -30.39 -4.23 3.73
C GLN A 376 -29.38 -4.89 2.82
N PHE A 377 -28.14 -4.65 3.12
CA PHE A 377 -26.99 -5.34 2.51
C PHE A 377 -26.45 -6.37 3.48
N GLY A 378 -26.09 -7.51 2.95
CA GLY A 378 -25.54 -8.61 3.76
C GLY A 378 -26.55 -9.20 4.76
N GLY A 379 -26.05 -9.90 5.72
CA GLY A 379 -26.78 -10.61 6.76
C GLY A 379 -26.42 -12.07 6.80
N GLN A 380 -26.74 -12.76 7.87
CA GLN A 380 -26.51 -14.20 8.04
C GLN A 380 -25.06 -14.67 7.75
N GLY A 381 -24.08 -13.79 7.98
CA GLY A 381 -22.66 -14.10 7.75
C GLY A 381 -22.07 -13.47 6.50
N ASP A 382 -22.87 -12.79 5.68
CA ASP A 382 -22.34 -12.05 4.53
C ASP A 382 -21.42 -10.92 4.96
N LEU A 383 -20.40 -10.65 4.17
CA LEU A 383 -19.47 -9.56 4.39
C LEU A 383 -19.80 -8.38 3.47
N THR A 384 -20.21 -7.26 4.07
CA THR A 384 -20.37 -5.99 3.36
C THR A 384 -19.23 -5.05 3.74
N GLN A 385 -18.52 -4.53 2.75
CA GLN A 385 -17.40 -3.61 2.96
C GLN A 385 -17.61 -2.32 2.16
N VAL A 386 -17.22 -1.21 2.76
CA VAL A 386 -17.27 0.12 2.16
C VAL A 386 -15.86 0.64 2.02
N PHE A 387 -15.49 1.07 0.82
CA PHE A 387 -14.18 1.62 0.51
C PHE A 387 -14.31 3.05 0.00
N LYS A 388 -13.32 3.88 0.31
CA LYS A 388 -13.18 5.21 -0.27
C LYS A 388 -12.08 5.18 -1.32
N THR A 389 -12.42 5.54 -2.55
CA THR A 389 -11.48 5.64 -3.66
C THR A 389 -11.40 7.08 -4.19
N GLU A 390 -10.53 7.34 -5.14
CA GLU A 390 -10.43 8.66 -5.81
C GLU A 390 -11.71 9.00 -6.59
N ASP A 391 -12.34 7.98 -7.17
CA ASP A 391 -13.54 8.12 -7.99
C ASP A 391 -14.85 8.09 -7.17
N GLY A 392 -14.75 8.01 -5.84
CA GLY A 392 -15.90 7.92 -4.95
C GLY A 392 -15.88 6.67 -4.07
N TYR A 393 -17.01 6.32 -3.51
CA TYR A 393 -17.12 5.16 -2.63
C TYR A 393 -17.44 3.89 -3.40
N VAL A 394 -16.96 2.77 -2.89
CA VAL A 394 -17.26 1.42 -3.39
C VAL A 394 -17.89 0.63 -2.26
N ILE A 395 -19.00 -0.03 -2.57
CA ILE A 395 -19.63 -1.00 -1.64
C ILE A 395 -19.51 -2.38 -2.27
N THR A 396 -18.97 -3.33 -1.53
CA THR A 396 -18.91 -4.74 -1.95
C THR A 396 -19.67 -5.61 -0.96
N VAL A 397 -20.46 -6.53 -1.48
CA VAL A 397 -21.13 -7.57 -0.70
C VAL A 397 -20.60 -8.93 -1.16
N ILE A 398 -20.16 -9.73 -0.22
CA ILE A 398 -19.68 -11.09 -0.43
C ILE A 398 -20.57 -12.03 0.35
N HIS A 399 -21.30 -12.88 -0.35
CA HIS A 399 -22.10 -13.91 0.28
C HIS A 399 -21.19 -15.03 0.80
N THR A 400 -21.35 -15.36 2.07
CA THR A 400 -20.61 -16.46 2.69
C THR A 400 -21.58 -17.61 3.01
N PHE A 401 -21.11 -18.83 2.76
CA PHE A 401 -21.86 -20.03 3.06
C PHE A 401 -20.93 -21.11 3.61
N LEU A 402 -21.47 -22.00 4.40
CA LEU A 402 -20.77 -23.20 4.86
C LEU A 402 -20.98 -24.32 3.83
N ALA A 403 -19.88 -24.92 3.38
CA ALA A 403 -19.94 -26.02 2.42
C ALA A 403 -18.97 -27.11 2.82
N GLU A 404 -19.34 -28.35 2.52
CA GLU A 404 -18.47 -29.53 2.65
C GLU A 404 -17.84 -29.82 1.27
N VAL A 405 -16.52 -29.83 1.17
CA VAL A 405 -15.84 -30.23 -0.05
C VAL A 405 -16.01 -31.72 -0.29
N LYS A 406 -16.71 -32.07 -1.33
CA LYS A 406 -16.94 -33.49 -1.71
C LYS A 406 -15.80 -34.06 -2.55
N SER A 407 -15.27 -33.26 -3.48
CA SER A 407 -14.13 -33.68 -4.28
C SER A 407 -13.38 -32.49 -4.85
N VAL A 408 -12.10 -32.68 -5.11
CA VAL A 408 -11.25 -31.76 -5.84
C VAL A 408 -10.66 -32.53 -7.03
N THR A 409 -10.99 -32.10 -8.23
CA THR A 409 -10.45 -32.71 -9.45
C THR A 409 -9.43 -31.78 -10.07
N LYS A 410 -8.18 -32.26 -10.19
CA LYS A 410 -7.11 -31.52 -10.86
C LYS A 410 -7.37 -31.53 -12.36
N ASN A 411 -7.34 -30.36 -12.98
CA ASN A 411 -7.48 -30.25 -14.42
C ASN A 411 -6.16 -30.61 -15.10
N ASN A 412 -6.09 -31.83 -15.68
CA ASN A 412 -4.89 -32.35 -16.35
C ASN A 412 -4.62 -31.71 -17.75
N LYS A 413 -5.48 -30.80 -18.22
CA LYS A 413 -5.29 -30.09 -19.51
C LYS A 413 -4.14 -29.10 -19.49
N TYR A 414 -3.68 -28.70 -18.32
CA TYR A 414 -2.58 -27.77 -18.17
C TYR A 414 -1.42 -28.45 -17.45
N SER A 415 -0.23 -28.40 -18.02
CA SER A 415 0.98 -29.05 -17.48
C SER A 415 1.43 -28.49 -16.12
N HIS A 416 0.94 -27.30 -15.76
CA HIS A 416 1.12 -26.67 -14.46
C HIS A 416 -0.25 -26.40 -13.84
N ALA A 417 -0.65 -27.27 -12.91
CA ALA A 417 -1.89 -27.05 -12.16
C ALA A 417 -1.68 -25.89 -11.17
N THR A 418 -2.20 -24.72 -11.53
CA THR A 418 -2.44 -23.65 -10.57
C THR A 418 -3.74 -23.91 -9.81
N PRO A 419 -3.97 -23.28 -8.64
CA PRO A 419 -5.26 -23.35 -7.96
C PRO A 419 -6.45 -23.02 -8.87
N GLU A 420 -6.26 -22.15 -9.86
CA GLU A 420 -7.27 -21.76 -10.85
C GLU A 420 -7.64 -22.92 -11.82
N SER A 421 -6.82 -23.94 -11.92
CA SER A 421 -7.07 -25.11 -12.78
C SER A 421 -7.73 -26.29 -12.09
N ALA A 422 -8.10 -26.17 -10.81
CA ALA A 422 -8.77 -27.19 -10.06
C ALA A 422 -10.30 -26.98 -10.05
N THR A 423 -11.05 -28.05 -10.27
CA THR A 423 -12.50 -28.07 -10.07
C THR A 423 -12.81 -28.61 -8.68
N VAL A 424 -13.54 -27.83 -7.89
CA VAL A 424 -14.00 -28.21 -6.56
C VAL A 424 -15.49 -28.50 -6.62
N SER A 425 -15.88 -29.67 -6.17
CA SER A 425 -17.29 -30.04 -5.92
C SER A 425 -17.58 -29.94 -4.43
N TYR A 426 -18.67 -29.28 -4.08
CA TYR A 426 -19.09 -29.09 -2.70
C TYR A 426 -20.60 -29.19 -2.54
N THR A 427 -21.06 -29.36 -1.31
CA THR A 427 -22.48 -29.23 -0.94
C THR A 427 -22.63 -28.15 0.14
N HIS A 428 -23.68 -27.35 0.02
CA HIS A 428 -24.07 -26.42 1.09
C HIS A 428 -24.50 -27.22 2.32
N LEU A 429 -24.10 -26.79 3.52
CA LEU A 429 -24.47 -27.34 4.80
C LEU A 429 -25.53 -26.50 5.48
#